data_c8eb3a915d5fe303af5cee120aab9a1e
#
_entry.id   c8eb3a915d5fe303af5cee120aab9a1e
#
_cell.length_a   1.000
_cell.length_b   1.000
_cell.length_c   1.000
_cell.angle_alpha   90.00
_cell.angle_beta   90.00
_cell.angle_gamma   90.00
#
_symmetry.space_group_name_H-M   'P 1'
#
loop_
_entity.id
_entity.type
_entity.pdbx_description
1 polymer ?
#
loop_
_entity_poly.entity_id
_entity_poly.type
_entity_poly.pdbx_seq_one_letter_code
_entity_poly.pdbx_strand_id
1 'polypeptide(L)'
;MTHMNQTEDKIEITETMSTGIRIFLFLMGLLPWLAPYEFFIKQQWSEFSFVMIFFILISLGAIAVSLGFIGAAIFGMNQTTTFDLKHQTITHRYETAVNALRTKRYTFRDITKSEVREHDWDSGPRTYSLEIYFKDGHKILCGNFSSRKDAEDVQIHIR
;
A
#
# COMPACT_ATOMS: atom_id res chain seq x y z
N MET A 1 1.52 -0.77 -9.70
CA MET A 1 2.46 -0.94 -10.84
C MET A 1 3.83 -0.54 -10.37
N THR A 2 4.83 -1.36 -10.66
CA THR A 2 6.24 -1.05 -10.34
C THR A 2 6.93 -0.56 -11.60
N HIS A 3 7.58 0.59 -11.52
CA HIS A 3 8.43 1.13 -12.56
C HIS A 3 9.85 1.26 -12.01
N MET A 4 10.81 0.71 -12.73
CA MET A 4 12.22 0.83 -12.41
C MET A 4 12.89 1.72 -13.45
N ASN A 5 13.58 2.74 -13.00
CA ASN A 5 14.42 3.60 -13.82
C ASN A 5 15.86 3.47 -13.31
N GLN A 6 16.76 3.04 -14.17
CA GLN A 6 18.15 2.82 -13.84
C GLN A 6 19.02 3.78 -14.65
N THR A 7 19.82 4.56 -13.97
CA THR A 7 20.89 5.41 -14.50
C THR A 7 22.21 4.93 -13.91
N GLU A 8 23.35 5.28 -14.49
CA GLU A 8 24.67 4.84 -14.00
C GLU A 8 24.88 5.04 -12.50
N ASP A 9 24.38 6.16 -11.95
CA ASP A 9 24.58 6.54 -10.54
C ASP A 9 23.37 6.30 -9.65
N LYS A 10 22.19 5.97 -10.23
CA LYS A 10 20.93 5.90 -9.46
C LYS A 10 20.01 4.79 -9.97
N ILE A 11 19.41 4.09 -9.03
CA ILE A 11 18.30 3.17 -9.28
C ILE A 11 17.08 3.71 -8.57
N GLU A 12 16.01 3.98 -9.31
CA GLU A 12 14.74 4.46 -8.77
C GLU A 12 13.65 3.41 -9.01
N ILE A 13 13.04 2.95 -7.93
CA ILE A 13 11.93 2.01 -7.95
C ILE A 13 10.71 2.75 -7.46
N THR A 14 9.74 2.96 -8.35
CA THR A 14 8.48 3.63 -8.05
C THR A 14 7.34 2.62 -8.09
N GLU A 15 6.62 2.52 -7.00
CA GLU A 15 5.41 1.72 -6.88
C GLU A 15 4.21 2.63 -6.73
N THR A 16 3.28 2.53 -7.66
CA THR A 16 2.08 3.35 -7.66
C THR A 16 0.83 2.48 -7.61
N MET A 17 -0.12 2.88 -6.79
CA MET A 17 -1.46 2.32 -6.84
C MET A 17 -2.18 2.85 -8.08
N SER A 18 -2.67 1.96 -8.93
CA SER A 18 -3.35 2.38 -10.16
C SER A 18 -4.63 3.17 -9.84
N THR A 19 -4.91 4.18 -10.66
CA THR A 19 -6.13 4.99 -10.53
C THR A 19 -7.40 4.13 -10.60
N GLY A 20 -7.40 3.06 -11.42
CA GLY A 20 -8.51 2.12 -11.50
C GLY A 20 -8.79 1.41 -10.17
N ILE A 21 -7.76 0.96 -9.46
CA ILE A 21 -7.92 0.35 -8.13
C ILE A 21 -8.46 1.39 -7.13
N ARG A 22 -7.99 2.64 -7.16
CA ARG A 22 -8.50 3.70 -6.29
C ARG A 22 -9.98 3.97 -6.52
N ILE A 23 -10.40 4.10 -7.79
CA ILE A 23 -11.81 4.28 -8.16
C ILE A 23 -12.64 3.07 -7.70
N PHE A 24 -12.15 1.86 -7.94
CA PHE A 24 -12.83 0.63 -7.51
C PHE A 24 -13.03 0.59 -5.99
N LEU A 25 -11.98 0.87 -5.20
CA LEU A 25 -12.06 0.92 -3.73
C LEU A 25 -13.01 2.02 -3.26
N PHE A 26 -13.00 3.17 -3.90
CA PHE A 26 -13.93 4.26 -3.57
C PHE A 26 -15.38 3.85 -3.80
N LEU A 27 -15.69 3.26 -4.95
CA LEU A 27 -17.03 2.76 -5.27
C LEU A 27 -17.46 1.64 -4.31
N MET A 28 -16.56 0.70 -4.01
CA MET A 28 -16.80 -0.35 -3.00
C MET A 28 -17.07 0.24 -1.63
N GLY A 29 -16.42 1.34 -1.27
CA GLY A 29 -16.66 2.06 -0.02
C GLY A 29 -18.03 2.75 0.05
N LEU A 30 -18.66 3.06 -1.08
CA LEU A 30 -20.00 3.66 -1.09
C LEU A 30 -21.12 2.62 -0.87
N LEU A 31 -20.91 1.36 -1.25
CA LEU A 31 -21.94 0.34 -1.16
C LEU A 31 -22.45 0.09 0.27
N PRO A 32 -21.60 0.02 1.32
CA PRO A 32 -22.09 -0.24 2.68
C PRO A 32 -22.97 0.89 3.24
N TRP A 33 -22.94 2.09 2.66
CA TRP A 33 -23.83 3.18 3.05
C TRP A 33 -25.31 2.91 2.76
N LEU A 34 -25.60 1.95 1.89
CA LEU A 34 -26.96 1.52 1.61
C LEU A 34 -27.63 0.90 2.86
N ALA A 35 -26.88 0.24 3.73
CA ALA A 35 -27.42 -0.37 4.94
C ALA A 35 -28.05 0.65 5.92
N PRO A 36 -27.33 1.70 6.39
CA PRO A 36 -27.94 2.73 7.22
C PRO A 36 -29.06 3.49 6.51
N TYR A 37 -28.95 3.70 5.19
CA TYR A 37 -30.00 4.34 4.42
C TYR A 37 -31.32 3.51 4.45
N GLU A 38 -31.26 2.23 4.12
CA GLU A 38 -32.43 1.34 4.11
C GLU A 38 -33.02 1.21 5.51
N PHE A 39 -32.19 1.06 6.54
CA PHE A 39 -32.66 0.81 7.91
C PHE A 39 -33.18 2.04 8.63
N PHE A 40 -32.64 3.23 8.40
CA PHE A 40 -32.98 4.43 9.18
C PHE A 40 -33.72 5.50 8.39
N ILE A 41 -33.51 5.60 7.09
CA ILE A 41 -34.12 6.66 6.28
C ILE A 41 -35.40 6.15 5.61
N LYS A 42 -35.35 4.96 5.03
CA LYS A 42 -36.48 4.42 4.30
C LYS A 42 -37.53 3.77 5.21
N GLN A 43 -37.11 3.14 6.30
CA GLN A 43 -38.01 2.49 7.24
C GLN A 43 -38.38 3.48 8.35
N GLN A 44 -39.66 3.87 8.40
CA GLN A 44 -40.17 4.74 9.46
C GLN A 44 -40.40 3.91 10.74
N TRP A 45 -39.52 4.08 11.70
CA TRP A 45 -39.65 3.46 13.01
C TRP A 45 -40.59 4.26 13.89
N SER A 46 -41.72 3.73 14.28
CA SER A 46 -42.67 4.40 15.21
C SER A 46 -42.30 4.21 16.67
N GLU A 47 -41.61 3.10 17.01
CA GLU A 47 -41.23 2.78 18.39
C GLU A 47 -39.84 2.14 18.47
N PHE A 48 -39.14 2.37 19.59
CA PHE A 48 -37.87 1.74 19.88
C PHE A 48 -38.05 0.24 20.13
N SER A 49 -37.48 -0.59 19.28
CA SER A 49 -37.52 -2.05 19.41
C SER A 49 -36.13 -2.61 19.67
N PHE A 50 -36.03 -3.73 20.37
CA PHE A 50 -34.77 -4.45 20.58
C PHE A 50 -34.11 -4.82 19.25
N VAL A 51 -34.88 -5.08 18.20
CA VAL A 51 -34.37 -5.31 16.82
C VAL A 51 -33.62 -4.12 16.27
N MET A 52 -33.99 -2.91 16.68
CA MET A 52 -33.28 -1.67 16.25
C MET A 52 -31.81 -1.66 16.68
N ILE A 53 -31.47 -2.29 17.80
CA ILE A 53 -30.07 -2.40 18.26
C ILE A 53 -29.24 -3.18 17.25
N PHE A 54 -29.78 -4.26 16.70
CA PHE A 54 -29.10 -5.03 15.66
C PHE A 54 -28.86 -4.20 14.39
N PHE A 55 -29.84 -3.41 13.96
CA PHE A 55 -29.68 -2.55 12.80
C PHE A 55 -28.67 -1.43 13.03
N ILE A 56 -28.60 -0.89 14.25
CA ILE A 56 -27.54 0.06 14.64
C ILE A 56 -26.15 -0.58 14.54
N LEU A 57 -25.97 -1.79 15.09
CA LEU A 57 -24.69 -2.49 15.06
C LEU A 57 -24.26 -2.84 13.63
N ILE A 58 -25.20 -3.32 12.80
CA ILE A 58 -24.94 -3.61 11.39
C ILE A 58 -24.54 -2.31 10.65
N SER A 59 -25.25 -1.22 10.88
CA SER A 59 -24.98 0.06 10.25
C SER A 59 -23.63 0.64 10.68
N LEU A 60 -23.25 0.53 11.95
CA LEU A 60 -21.93 0.92 12.45
C LEU A 60 -20.82 0.08 11.80
N GLY A 61 -21.02 -1.22 11.70
CA GLY A 61 -20.10 -2.13 10.98
C GLY A 61 -19.95 -1.74 9.50
N ALA A 62 -21.05 -1.47 8.82
CA ALA A 62 -21.08 -1.04 7.43
C ALA A 62 -20.34 0.29 7.23
N ILE A 63 -20.55 1.26 8.11
CA ILE A 63 -19.84 2.55 8.10
C ILE A 63 -18.33 2.34 8.31
N ALA A 64 -17.93 1.52 9.27
CA ALA A 64 -16.52 1.24 9.53
C ALA A 64 -15.82 0.60 8.32
N VAL A 65 -16.47 -0.37 7.67
CA VAL A 65 -15.97 -0.99 6.43
C VAL A 65 -15.88 0.04 5.31
N SER A 66 -16.90 0.86 5.12
CA SER A 66 -16.92 1.95 4.14
C SER A 66 -15.75 2.91 4.34
N LEU A 67 -15.55 3.39 5.57
CA LEU A 67 -14.43 4.29 5.89
C LEU A 67 -13.07 3.63 5.62
N GLY A 68 -12.94 2.32 5.84
CA GLY A 68 -11.75 1.55 5.50
C GLY A 68 -11.45 1.57 4.00
N PHE A 69 -12.44 1.29 3.15
CA PHE A 69 -12.28 1.32 1.69
C PHE A 69 -12.03 2.73 1.14
N ILE A 70 -12.79 3.72 1.59
CA ILE A 70 -12.61 5.12 1.19
C ILE A 70 -11.25 5.62 1.66
N GLY A 71 -10.86 5.30 2.90
CA GLY A 71 -9.54 5.58 3.41
C GLY A 71 -8.43 4.98 2.56
N ALA A 72 -8.53 3.70 2.21
CA ALA A 72 -7.57 3.03 1.33
C ALA A 72 -7.50 3.67 -0.07
N ALA A 73 -8.64 4.11 -0.62
CA ALA A 73 -8.67 4.80 -1.91
C ALA A 73 -7.97 6.18 -1.87
N ILE A 74 -8.18 6.95 -0.79
CA ILE A 74 -7.64 8.30 -0.63
C ILE A 74 -6.18 8.25 -0.16
N PHE A 75 -5.87 7.42 0.84
CA PHE A 75 -4.55 7.32 1.45
C PHE A 75 -3.68 6.21 0.85
N GLY A 76 -4.18 5.50 -0.18
CA GLY A 76 -3.42 4.47 -0.89
C GLY A 76 -2.03 4.99 -1.26
N MET A 77 -0.99 4.34 -0.75
CA MET A 77 0.37 4.81 -0.80
C MET A 77 1.00 4.58 -2.18
N ASN A 78 1.60 5.64 -2.71
CA ASN A 78 2.66 5.52 -3.70
C ASN A 78 3.98 5.52 -2.93
N GLN A 79 4.90 4.66 -3.31
CA GLN A 79 6.22 4.63 -2.69
C GLN A 79 7.29 4.71 -3.78
N THR A 80 8.31 5.50 -3.50
CA THR A 80 9.48 5.63 -4.35
C THR A 80 10.72 5.36 -3.51
N THR A 81 11.50 4.39 -3.94
CA THR A 81 12.79 4.07 -3.32
C THR A 81 13.89 4.40 -4.30
N THR A 82 14.74 5.35 -3.93
CA THR A 82 15.89 5.80 -4.73
C THR A 82 17.18 5.32 -4.06
N PHE A 83 17.96 4.54 -4.79
CA PHE A 83 19.32 4.14 -4.43
C PHE A 83 20.30 5.05 -5.16
N ASP A 84 21.00 5.87 -4.43
CA ASP A 84 22.09 6.70 -4.95
C ASP A 84 23.41 5.94 -4.75
N LEU A 85 23.90 5.35 -5.82
CA LEU A 85 25.10 4.51 -5.80
C LEU A 85 26.36 5.34 -5.55
N LYS A 86 26.38 6.57 -6.04
CA LYS A 86 27.51 7.50 -5.86
C LYS A 86 27.66 7.96 -4.43
N HIS A 87 26.55 8.30 -3.77
CA HIS A 87 26.55 8.79 -2.38
C HIS A 87 26.28 7.67 -1.37
N GLN A 88 26.07 6.44 -1.83
CA GLN A 88 25.73 5.26 -1.02
C GLN A 88 24.57 5.53 -0.07
N THR A 89 23.51 6.18 -0.57
CA THR A 89 22.32 6.52 0.21
C THR A 89 21.06 5.90 -0.38
N ILE A 90 20.13 5.58 0.51
CA ILE A 90 18.80 5.08 0.17
C ILE A 90 17.81 6.12 0.65
N THR A 91 17.00 6.62 -0.26
CA THR A 91 15.90 7.51 0.07
C THR A 91 14.59 6.80 -0.21
N HIS A 92 13.80 6.57 0.83
CA HIS A 92 12.50 5.95 0.72
C HIS A 92 11.42 6.98 1.02
N ARG A 93 10.58 7.24 0.02
CA ARG A 93 9.55 8.28 0.04
C ARG A 93 8.18 7.64 -0.09
N TYR A 94 7.30 7.94 0.86
CA TYR A 94 5.88 7.64 0.80
C TYR A 94 5.10 8.87 0.38
N GLU A 95 4.22 8.70 -0.55
CA GLU A 95 3.32 9.75 -1.01
C GLU A 95 1.89 9.24 -1.02
N THR A 96 0.99 9.96 -0.35
CA THR A 96 -0.44 9.66 -0.36
C THR A 96 -1.16 10.56 -1.35
N ALA A 97 -2.42 10.25 -1.71
CA ALA A 97 -3.23 11.09 -2.60
C ALA A 97 -3.48 12.52 -2.03
N VAL A 98 -3.35 12.72 -0.74
CA VAL A 98 -3.47 14.02 -0.04
C VAL A 98 -2.12 14.69 0.19
N ASN A 99 -1.08 14.35 -0.58
CA ASN A 99 0.27 14.91 -0.51
C ASN A 99 0.94 14.82 0.88
N ALA A 100 0.55 13.85 1.69
CA ALA A 100 1.28 13.57 2.92
C ALA A 100 2.59 12.86 2.58
N LEU A 101 3.68 13.61 2.60
CA LEU A 101 5.02 13.14 2.30
C LEU A 101 5.73 12.68 3.56
N ARG A 102 6.16 11.43 3.56
CA ARG A 102 7.07 10.91 4.59
C ARG A 102 8.32 10.37 3.92
N THR A 103 9.46 10.99 4.18
CA THR A 103 10.74 10.58 3.62
C THR A 103 11.63 10.00 4.71
N LYS A 104 12.17 8.82 4.47
CA LYS A 104 13.22 8.21 5.30
C LYS A 104 14.49 8.09 4.48
N ARG A 105 15.63 8.40 5.11
CA ARG A 105 16.95 8.27 4.49
C ARG A 105 17.81 7.32 5.28
N TYR A 106 18.54 6.46 4.58
CA TYR A 106 19.47 5.48 5.12
C TYR A 106 20.75 5.52 4.32
N THR A 107 21.83 5.00 4.86
CA THR A 107 23.07 4.75 4.14
C THR A 107 23.21 3.27 3.82
N PHE A 108 23.99 2.90 2.81
CA PHE A 108 24.25 1.47 2.52
C PHE A 108 24.91 0.77 3.71
N ARG A 109 25.69 1.51 4.54
CA ARG A 109 26.30 0.99 5.76
C ARG A 109 25.29 0.59 6.84
N ASP A 110 24.07 1.09 6.76
CA ASP A 110 23.01 0.77 7.70
C ASP A 110 22.29 -0.53 7.33
N ILE A 111 22.54 -1.08 6.14
CA ILE A 111 21.98 -2.35 5.70
C ILE A 111 22.61 -3.46 6.51
N THR A 112 21.78 -4.26 7.17
CA THR A 112 22.18 -5.48 7.86
C THR A 112 22.06 -6.70 6.95
N LYS A 113 20.99 -6.74 6.13
CA LYS A 113 20.66 -7.85 5.26
C LYS A 113 19.81 -7.37 4.10
N SER A 114 20.00 -7.95 2.93
CA SER A 114 19.08 -7.80 1.80
C SER A 114 18.72 -9.17 1.24
N GLU A 115 17.43 -9.38 0.96
CA GLU A 115 16.91 -10.65 0.46
C GLU A 115 15.90 -10.40 -0.66
N VAL A 116 15.94 -11.25 -1.69
CA VAL A 116 14.88 -11.33 -2.69
C VAL A 116 13.86 -12.34 -2.22
N ARG A 117 12.63 -11.89 -2.01
CA ARG A 117 11.51 -12.72 -1.59
C ARG A 117 10.58 -13.00 -2.76
N GLU A 118 10.24 -14.25 -2.94
CA GLU A 118 9.25 -14.71 -3.89
C GLU A 118 7.86 -14.69 -3.24
N HIS A 119 6.89 -14.14 -3.98
CA HIS A 119 5.47 -14.17 -3.62
C HIS A 119 4.74 -15.06 -4.61
N ASP A 120 4.25 -16.19 -4.14
CA ASP A 120 3.42 -17.11 -4.90
C ASP A 120 1.95 -16.78 -4.62
N TRP A 121 1.21 -16.41 -5.65
CA TRP A 121 -0.19 -16.02 -5.55
C TRP A 121 -1.06 -17.18 -6.04
N ASP A 122 -2.12 -17.53 -5.31
CA ASP A 122 -3.04 -18.62 -5.67
C ASP A 122 -3.64 -18.48 -7.09
N SER A 123 -3.73 -17.25 -7.59
CA SER A 123 -4.36 -16.95 -8.90
C SER A 123 -3.64 -15.85 -9.67
N GLY A 124 -2.30 -15.92 -9.77
CA GLY A 124 -1.54 -14.89 -10.50
C GLY A 124 -0.10 -15.33 -10.80
N PRO A 125 0.61 -14.57 -11.63
CA PRO A 125 2.04 -14.81 -11.85
C PRO A 125 2.80 -14.56 -10.56
N ARG A 126 3.87 -15.33 -10.34
CA ARG A 126 4.80 -15.09 -9.24
C ARG A 126 5.41 -13.72 -9.35
N THR A 127 5.58 -13.09 -8.23
CA THR A 127 6.23 -11.79 -8.13
C THR A 127 7.36 -11.82 -7.12
N TYR A 128 8.30 -10.92 -7.27
CA TYR A 128 9.51 -10.87 -6.46
C TYR A 128 9.64 -9.48 -5.85
N SER A 129 10.05 -9.40 -4.60
CA SER A 129 10.34 -8.14 -3.93
C SER A 129 11.71 -8.16 -3.30
N LEU A 130 12.36 -7.02 -3.22
CA LEU A 130 13.61 -6.84 -2.50
C LEU A 130 13.31 -6.36 -1.09
N GLU A 131 13.63 -7.19 -0.09
CA GLU A 131 13.54 -6.84 1.33
C GLU A 131 14.91 -6.36 1.82
N ILE A 132 14.95 -5.15 2.39
CA ILE A 132 16.16 -4.55 2.95
C ILE A 132 15.94 -4.32 4.43
N TYR A 133 16.80 -4.90 5.25
CA TYR A 133 16.79 -4.80 6.71
C TYR A 133 17.89 -3.84 7.15
N PHE A 134 17.55 -2.91 8.04
CA PHE A 134 18.47 -1.92 8.58
C PHE A 134 18.83 -2.20 10.04
N LYS A 135 19.94 -1.62 10.50
CA LYS A 135 20.45 -1.76 11.87
C LYS A 135 19.48 -1.26 12.94
N ASP A 136 18.63 -0.30 12.60
CA ASP A 136 17.60 0.26 13.49
C ASP A 136 16.36 -0.64 13.64
N GLY A 137 16.39 -1.84 13.06
CA GLY A 137 15.28 -2.79 13.05
C GLY A 137 14.19 -2.49 12.03
N HIS A 138 14.33 -1.41 11.25
CA HIS A 138 13.39 -1.11 10.17
C HIS A 138 13.62 -2.03 8.97
N LYS A 139 12.53 -2.28 8.25
CA LYS A 139 12.53 -3.02 7.00
C LYS A 139 11.86 -2.19 5.91
N ILE A 140 12.47 -2.17 4.74
CA ILE A 140 11.88 -1.61 3.52
C ILE A 140 11.63 -2.76 2.55
N LEU A 141 10.44 -2.78 1.98
CA LEU A 141 10.07 -3.65 0.88
C LEU A 141 10.11 -2.82 -0.41
N CYS A 142 10.92 -3.21 -1.36
CA CYS A 142 11.11 -2.48 -2.60
C CYS A 142 10.71 -3.34 -3.78
N GLY A 143 9.85 -2.79 -4.64
CA GLY A 143 9.48 -3.36 -5.91
C GLY A 143 8.55 -4.57 -5.80
N ASN A 144 7.77 -4.73 -6.86
CA ASN A 144 7.01 -5.93 -7.15
C ASN A 144 7.41 -6.34 -8.57
N PHE A 145 8.56 -7.02 -8.65
CA PHE A 145 9.18 -7.40 -9.91
C PHE A 145 8.50 -8.63 -10.49
N SER A 146 8.34 -8.67 -11.80
CA SER A 146 7.85 -9.83 -12.52
C SER A 146 8.94 -10.89 -12.74
N SER A 147 10.22 -10.51 -12.59
CA SER A 147 11.38 -11.40 -12.75
C SER A 147 12.25 -11.38 -11.49
N ARG A 148 12.69 -12.56 -11.07
CA ARG A 148 13.65 -12.71 -9.98
C ARG A 148 14.97 -12.04 -10.30
N LYS A 149 15.39 -12.11 -11.57
CA LYS A 149 16.63 -11.51 -12.05
C LYS A 149 16.65 -9.99 -11.81
N ASP A 150 15.55 -9.30 -12.11
CA ASP A 150 15.48 -7.83 -11.93
C ASP A 150 15.63 -7.44 -10.46
N ALA A 151 15.08 -8.23 -9.54
CA ALA A 151 15.23 -8.04 -8.11
C ALA A 151 16.67 -8.32 -7.63
N GLU A 152 17.31 -9.37 -8.16
CA GLU A 152 18.70 -9.75 -7.86
C GLU A 152 19.69 -8.71 -8.42
N ASP A 153 19.44 -8.17 -9.61
CA ASP A 153 20.27 -7.12 -10.20
C ASP A 153 20.30 -5.87 -9.31
N VAL A 154 19.17 -5.44 -8.78
CA VAL A 154 19.11 -4.36 -7.79
C VAL A 154 19.87 -4.74 -6.51
N GLN A 155 19.71 -5.96 -6.03
CA GLN A 155 20.39 -6.45 -4.81
C GLN A 155 21.93 -6.41 -4.95
N ILE A 156 22.43 -6.76 -6.11
CA ILE A 156 23.90 -6.77 -6.38
C ILE A 156 24.47 -5.36 -6.29
N HIS A 157 23.74 -4.33 -6.77
CA HIS A 157 24.22 -2.95 -6.77
C HIS A 157 24.23 -2.29 -5.38
N ILE A 158 23.52 -2.84 -4.41
CA ILE A 158 23.42 -2.28 -3.04
C ILE A 158 24.26 -3.04 -2.00
N ARG A 159 24.94 -4.09 -2.41
CA ARG A 159 25.88 -4.87 -1.58
C ARG A 159 27.26 -4.28 -1.63
#